data_7d6913056fe3f7fe090b8ec9ffb19548
#
_entry.id   7d6913056fe3f7fe090b8ec9ffb19548
#
_cell.length_a   1.000
_cell.length_b   1.000
_cell.length_c   1.000
_cell.angle_alpha   90.00
_cell.angle_beta   90.00
_cell.angle_gamma   90.00
#
_symmetry.space_group_name_H-M   'P 1'
#
loop_
_entity.id
_entity.type
_entity.pdbx_description
1 polymer ?
#
loop_
_entity_poly.entity_id
_entity_poly.type
_entity_poly.pdbx_seq_one_letter_code
_entity_poly.pdbx_strand_id
1 'polypeptide(L)'
;VPKQFLEINGKPILIQAQILELLQQMKLKSGVAVLLITHNLGIVAKAADRLVVMYGGEVVEQGSSMDIFYRARHPYTWALINAVPRIDVKLEEELTTIEGTPPDLIQPPTGCVFHPRCPYCMEICRKRKPQVTADGEHISFCWLNHSMAPKVEIPIRQERE
;
A
#
# COMPACT_ATOMS: atom_id res chain seq x y z
N VAL A 1 24.47 9.71 14.49
CA VAL A 1 24.72 10.00 13.06
C VAL A 1 23.75 11.12 12.66
N PRO A 2 24.21 12.24 12.06
CA PRO A 2 23.32 13.30 11.59
C PRO A 2 22.32 12.73 10.57
N LYS A 3 21.04 13.16 10.63
CA LYS A 3 19.95 12.68 9.75
C LYS A 3 20.25 12.77 8.25
N GLN A 4 21.12 13.70 7.85
CA GLN A 4 21.56 13.88 6.46
C GLN A 4 22.41 12.73 5.90
N PHE A 5 22.97 11.88 6.78
CA PHE A 5 23.77 10.70 6.40
C PHE A 5 23.01 9.38 6.59
N LEU A 6 21.74 9.41 6.99
CA LEU A 6 20.91 8.22 6.99
C LEU A 6 20.66 7.81 5.56
N GLU A 7 20.97 6.57 5.24
CA GLU A 7 20.75 5.97 3.94
C GLU A 7 19.48 5.11 3.95
N ILE A 8 18.72 5.20 2.87
CA ILE A 8 17.65 4.25 2.55
C ILE A 8 18.00 3.66 1.18
N ASN A 9 18.15 2.34 1.10
CA ASN A 9 18.56 1.63 -0.10
C ASN A 9 19.89 2.14 -0.68
N GLY A 10 20.88 2.42 0.18
CA GLY A 10 22.22 2.87 -0.24
C GLY A 10 22.28 4.32 -0.76
N LYS A 11 21.21 5.12 -0.56
CA LYS A 11 21.20 6.54 -0.95
C LYS A 11 20.84 7.42 0.24
N PRO A 12 21.53 8.56 0.41
CA PRO A 12 21.20 9.53 1.45
C PRO A 12 19.75 10.02 1.32
N ILE A 13 19.03 10.14 2.44
CA ILE A 13 17.63 10.60 2.50
C ILE A 13 17.45 11.96 1.82
N LEU A 14 18.43 12.85 1.94
CA LEU A 14 18.44 14.16 1.29
C LEU A 14 18.36 14.06 -0.25
N ILE A 15 19.10 13.15 -0.85
CA ILE A 15 19.07 12.97 -2.32
C ILE A 15 17.72 12.48 -2.79
N GLN A 16 17.07 11.58 -2.04
CA GLN A 16 15.72 11.11 -2.39
C GLN A 16 14.68 12.23 -2.30
N ALA A 17 14.75 13.08 -1.26
CA ALA A 17 13.87 14.23 -1.13
C ALA A 17 14.04 15.24 -2.27
N GLN A 18 15.29 15.55 -2.65
CA GLN A 18 15.60 16.46 -3.76
C GLN A 18 15.10 15.93 -5.11
N ILE A 19 15.24 14.63 -5.38
CA ILE A 19 14.71 14.01 -6.60
C ILE A 19 13.19 14.16 -6.67
N LEU A 20 12.48 13.94 -5.57
CA LEU A 20 11.03 14.08 -5.51
C LEU A 20 10.58 15.53 -5.75
N GLU A 21 11.28 16.50 -5.17
CA GLU A 21 11.01 17.92 -5.42
C GLU A 21 11.21 18.29 -6.89
N LEU A 22 12.28 17.80 -7.52
CA LEU A 22 12.52 18.01 -8.95
C LEU A 22 11.43 17.39 -9.82
N LEU A 23 11.00 16.18 -9.52
CA LEU A 23 9.90 15.51 -10.23
C LEU A 23 8.58 16.28 -10.09
N GLN A 24 8.27 16.79 -8.89
CA GLN A 24 7.09 17.63 -8.67
C GLN A 24 7.18 18.95 -9.45
N GLN A 25 8.34 19.59 -9.48
CA GLN A 25 8.55 20.82 -10.26
C GLN A 25 8.41 20.56 -11.77
N MET A 26 8.93 19.46 -12.27
CA MET A 26 8.76 19.05 -13.67
C MET A 26 7.29 18.82 -14.01
N LYS A 27 6.56 18.12 -13.15
CA LYS A 27 5.12 17.91 -13.31
C LYS A 27 4.36 19.24 -13.45
N LEU A 28 4.64 20.19 -12.55
CA LEU A 28 3.96 21.50 -12.53
C LEU A 28 4.35 22.39 -13.73
N LYS A 29 5.62 22.39 -14.13
CA LYS A 29 6.13 23.27 -15.20
C LYS A 29 5.86 22.75 -16.59
N SER A 30 5.92 21.45 -16.79
CA SER A 30 5.88 20.81 -18.11
C SER A 30 4.59 20.03 -18.37
N GLY A 31 3.70 19.91 -17.39
CA GLY A 31 2.45 19.13 -17.53
C GLY A 31 2.66 17.62 -17.77
N VAL A 32 3.86 17.10 -17.50
CA VAL A 32 4.20 15.69 -17.71
C VAL A 32 3.56 14.82 -16.63
N ALA A 33 3.11 13.63 -17.00
CA ALA A 33 2.75 12.59 -16.05
C ALA A 33 4.00 11.84 -15.57
N VAL A 34 4.09 11.59 -14.28
CA VAL A 34 5.21 10.84 -13.66
C VAL A 34 4.68 9.52 -13.13
N LEU A 35 5.21 8.41 -13.65
CA LEU A 35 4.98 7.07 -13.09
C LEU A 35 6.15 6.70 -12.17
N LEU A 36 5.86 6.55 -10.87
CA LEU A 36 6.83 6.15 -9.86
C LEU A 36 6.57 4.71 -9.42
N ILE A 37 7.53 3.81 -9.63
CA ILE A 37 7.47 2.43 -9.14
C ILE A 37 8.43 2.31 -7.95
N THR A 38 7.88 2.00 -6.77
CA THR A 38 8.64 1.92 -5.52
C THR A 38 7.94 1.03 -4.50
N HIS A 39 8.70 0.47 -3.58
CA HIS A 39 8.17 -0.21 -2.40
C HIS A 39 8.12 0.70 -1.15
N ASN A 40 8.54 1.95 -1.27
CA ASN A 40 8.59 2.89 -0.14
C ASN A 40 7.34 3.77 -0.11
N LEU A 41 6.35 3.38 0.71
CA LEU A 41 5.09 4.11 0.90
C LEU A 41 5.29 5.53 1.45
N GLY A 42 6.29 5.76 2.29
CA GLY A 42 6.58 7.10 2.83
C GLY A 42 6.97 8.12 1.75
N ILE A 43 7.62 7.66 0.68
CA ILE A 43 7.93 8.49 -0.51
C ILE A 43 6.64 8.79 -1.28
N VAL A 44 5.84 7.76 -1.50
CA VAL A 44 4.62 7.85 -2.31
C VAL A 44 3.58 8.75 -1.66
N ALA A 45 3.44 8.71 -0.32
CA ALA A 45 2.50 9.54 0.44
C ALA A 45 2.62 11.05 0.16
N LYS A 46 3.84 11.52 -0.16
CA LYS A 46 4.12 12.94 -0.40
C LYS A 46 4.08 13.33 -1.88
N ALA A 47 4.23 12.39 -2.78
CA ALA A 47 4.51 12.68 -4.19
C ALA A 47 3.40 12.26 -5.15
N ALA A 48 2.57 11.30 -4.79
CA ALA A 48 1.60 10.70 -5.70
C ALA A 48 0.19 11.26 -5.49
N ASP A 49 -0.50 11.58 -6.59
CA ASP A 49 -1.93 11.92 -6.57
C ASP A 49 -2.78 10.64 -6.51
N ARG A 50 -2.35 9.62 -7.23
CA ARG A 50 -3.02 8.30 -7.32
C ARG A 50 -2.02 7.18 -7.06
N LEU A 51 -2.50 6.12 -6.43
CA LEU A 51 -1.73 4.93 -6.15
C LEU A 51 -2.38 3.70 -6.77
N VAL A 52 -1.50 2.79 -7.20
CA VAL A 52 -1.86 1.43 -7.58
C VAL A 52 -1.05 0.49 -6.69
N VAL A 53 -1.72 -0.24 -5.83
CA VAL A 53 -1.09 -1.24 -4.96
C VAL A 53 -1.10 -2.58 -5.66
N MET A 54 0.08 -3.18 -5.79
CA MET A 54 0.25 -4.47 -6.47
C MET A 54 0.81 -5.52 -5.51
N TYR A 55 0.35 -6.75 -5.65
CA TYR A 55 0.87 -7.90 -4.94
C TYR A 55 0.90 -9.13 -5.85
N GLY A 56 2.03 -9.83 -5.89
CA GLY A 56 2.17 -11.05 -6.72
C GLY A 56 1.87 -10.83 -8.20
N GLY A 57 2.21 -9.66 -8.76
CA GLY A 57 1.95 -9.32 -10.16
C GLY A 57 0.53 -8.83 -10.46
N GLU A 58 -0.39 -8.84 -9.48
CA GLU A 58 -1.77 -8.38 -9.65
C GLU A 58 -2.04 -7.06 -8.93
N VAL A 59 -2.92 -6.23 -9.48
CA VAL A 59 -3.43 -5.05 -8.79
C VAL A 59 -4.42 -5.53 -7.72
N VAL A 60 -4.22 -5.10 -6.47
CA VAL A 60 -5.10 -5.45 -5.36
C VAL A 60 -5.96 -4.26 -4.92
N GLU A 61 -5.46 -3.04 -5.10
CA GLU A 61 -6.20 -1.82 -4.78
C GLU A 61 -5.65 -0.64 -5.57
N GLN A 62 -6.50 0.33 -5.94
CA GLN A 62 -6.09 1.59 -6.53
C GLN A 62 -7.06 2.72 -6.15
N GLY A 63 -6.56 3.94 -6.07
CA GLY A 63 -7.36 5.11 -5.73
C GLY A 63 -6.51 6.36 -5.61
N SER A 64 -7.12 7.44 -5.12
CA SER A 64 -6.37 8.63 -4.71
C SER A 64 -5.44 8.32 -3.53
N SER A 65 -4.45 9.16 -3.30
CA SER A 65 -3.60 9.07 -2.10
C SER A 65 -4.44 9.01 -0.83
N MET A 66 -5.47 9.84 -0.74
CA MET A 66 -6.39 9.88 0.41
C MET A 66 -7.15 8.55 0.58
N ASP A 67 -7.63 7.95 -0.51
CA ASP A 67 -8.34 6.67 -0.45
C ASP A 67 -7.43 5.57 0.07
N ILE A 68 -6.20 5.49 -0.45
CA ILE A 68 -5.28 4.42 -0.09
C ILE A 68 -4.75 4.58 1.34
N PHE A 69 -4.38 5.78 1.78
CA PHE A 69 -3.81 5.96 3.11
C PHE A 69 -4.84 5.98 4.25
N TYR A 70 -6.04 6.47 4.00
CA TYR A 70 -7.06 6.67 5.06
C TYR A 70 -8.31 5.81 4.92
N ARG A 71 -8.56 5.24 3.74
CA ARG A 71 -9.78 4.47 3.44
C ARG A 71 -9.47 3.15 2.73
N ALA A 72 -8.26 2.62 2.88
CA ALA A 72 -7.87 1.37 2.24
C ALA A 72 -8.84 0.23 2.55
N ARG A 73 -9.08 -0.62 1.56
CA ARG A 73 -10.10 -1.69 1.58
C ARG A 73 -9.52 -3.08 1.40
N HIS A 74 -8.20 -3.19 1.17
CA HIS A 74 -7.52 -4.47 1.00
C HIS A 74 -6.58 -4.75 2.16
N PRO A 75 -6.61 -5.95 2.78
CA PRO A 75 -5.76 -6.29 3.92
C PRO A 75 -4.25 -6.14 3.68
N TYR A 76 -3.80 -6.37 2.46
CA TYR A 76 -2.39 -6.11 2.10
C TYR A 76 -2.04 -4.63 2.21
N THR A 77 -2.91 -3.74 1.72
CA THR A 77 -2.73 -2.29 1.81
C THR A 77 -2.69 -1.84 3.27
N TRP A 78 -3.57 -2.40 4.13
CA TRP A 78 -3.54 -2.13 5.58
C TRP A 78 -2.20 -2.49 6.20
N ALA A 79 -1.69 -3.68 5.88
CA ALA A 79 -0.41 -4.14 6.40
C ALA A 79 0.76 -3.27 5.91
N LEU A 80 0.74 -2.84 4.65
CA LEU A 80 1.74 -1.91 4.12
C LEU A 80 1.74 -0.56 4.83
N ILE A 81 0.56 0.02 5.09
CA ILE A 81 0.42 1.30 5.80
C ILE A 81 0.94 1.19 7.23
N ASN A 82 0.58 0.09 7.91
CA ASN A 82 1.01 -0.16 9.29
C ASN A 82 2.50 -0.49 9.43
N ALA A 83 3.13 -0.96 8.35
CA ALA A 83 4.57 -1.22 8.33
C ALA A 83 5.43 0.05 8.13
N VAL A 84 4.82 1.20 7.82
CA VAL A 84 5.56 2.47 7.69
C VAL A 84 5.91 3.01 9.07
N PRO A 85 7.20 3.15 9.41
CA PRO A 85 7.61 3.72 10.70
C PRO A 85 7.12 5.17 10.83
N ARG A 86 6.41 5.47 11.89
CA ARG A 86 5.98 6.84 12.24
C ARG A 86 6.96 7.45 13.24
N ILE A 87 7.28 8.73 13.04
CA ILE A 87 8.23 9.46 13.88
C ILE A 87 7.57 9.90 15.20
N ASP A 88 6.26 9.98 15.22
CA ASP A 88 5.41 10.52 16.30
C ASP A 88 4.91 9.46 17.31
N VAL A 89 5.20 8.19 17.07
CA VAL A 89 4.78 7.09 17.93
C VAL A 89 5.99 6.53 18.67
N LYS A 90 5.87 6.34 19.99
CA LYS A 90 6.90 5.67 20.79
C LYS A 90 7.17 4.26 20.25
N LEU A 91 8.43 3.89 20.13
CA LEU A 91 8.96 2.62 19.58
C LEU A 91 8.46 1.33 20.29
N GLU A 92 7.52 1.42 21.22
CA GLU A 92 7.01 0.30 22.01
C GLU A 92 5.87 -0.49 21.32
N GLU A 93 5.31 0.02 20.21
CA GLU A 93 4.36 -0.77 19.43
C GLU A 93 5.11 -1.58 18.38
N GLU A 94 5.07 -2.90 18.49
CA GLU A 94 5.64 -3.83 17.51
C GLU A 94 5.12 -3.49 16.11
N LEU A 95 6.06 -3.26 15.18
CA LEU A 95 5.73 -3.07 13.78
C LEU A 95 5.03 -4.34 13.28
N THR A 96 3.80 -4.21 12.85
CA THR A 96 3.03 -5.34 12.33
C THR A 96 3.69 -5.80 11.03
N THR A 97 4.37 -6.91 11.07
CA THR A 97 4.98 -7.53 9.89
C THR A 97 3.97 -8.42 9.17
N ILE A 98 4.05 -8.46 7.84
CA ILE A 98 3.25 -9.41 7.05
C ILE A 98 3.95 -10.76 7.13
N GLU A 99 3.41 -11.70 7.91
CA GLU A 99 3.96 -13.03 8.06
C GLU A 99 3.99 -13.82 6.75
N GLY A 100 4.88 -14.80 6.66
CA GLY A 100 5.03 -15.71 5.53
C GLY A 100 5.84 -15.14 4.35
N THR A 101 6.05 -15.97 3.35
CA THR A 101 6.80 -15.64 2.13
C THR A 101 5.89 -15.10 1.03
N PRO A 102 6.38 -14.19 0.15
CA PRO A 102 5.66 -13.81 -1.07
C PRO A 102 5.31 -15.04 -1.92
N PRO A 103 4.23 -14.97 -2.73
CA PRO A 103 3.83 -16.07 -3.57
C PRO A 103 4.87 -16.36 -4.66
N ASP A 104 4.94 -17.61 -5.07
CA ASP A 104 5.67 -17.98 -6.28
C ASP A 104 4.96 -17.40 -7.50
N LEU A 105 5.68 -16.62 -8.31
CA LEU A 105 5.13 -16.01 -9.52
C LEU A 105 5.04 -16.99 -10.69
N ILE A 106 5.76 -18.12 -10.64
CA ILE A 106 5.70 -19.19 -11.65
C ILE A 106 4.44 -20.03 -11.45
N GLN A 107 4.08 -20.27 -10.18
CA GLN A 107 2.88 -21.01 -9.79
C GLN A 107 2.04 -20.16 -8.81
N PRO A 108 1.37 -19.11 -9.30
CA PRO A 108 0.62 -18.24 -8.43
C PRO A 108 -0.54 -19.00 -7.76
N PRO A 109 -0.89 -18.65 -6.52
CA PRO A 109 -1.99 -19.29 -5.82
C PRO A 109 -3.32 -19.08 -6.56
N THR A 110 -4.20 -20.06 -6.50
CA THR A 110 -5.56 -19.94 -7.02
C THR A 110 -6.34 -18.90 -6.23
N GLY A 111 -7.35 -18.27 -6.86
CA GLY A 111 -8.19 -17.28 -6.18
C GLY A 111 -7.50 -15.94 -5.93
N CYS A 112 -7.69 -15.36 -4.75
CA CYS A 112 -7.03 -14.12 -4.35
C CYS A 112 -5.52 -14.34 -4.15
N VAL A 113 -4.68 -13.60 -4.84
CA VAL A 113 -3.23 -13.75 -4.81
C VAL A 113 -2.64 -13.56 -3.40
N PHE A 114 -3.29 -12.79 -2.54
CA PHE A 114 -2.87 -12.52 -1.16
C PHE A 114 -3.41 -13.53 -0.14
N HIS A 115 -4.31 -14.45 -0.52
CA HIS A 115 -4.99 -15.33 0.42
C HIS A 115 -4.06 -16.15 1.33
N PRO A 116 -2.85 -16.62 0.91
CA PRO A 116 -1.99 -17.40 1.78
C PRO A 116 -1.43 -16.64 3.00
N ARG A 117 -1.39 -15.31 2.90
CA ARG A 117 -0.85 -14.41 3.93
C ARG A 117 -1.91 -13.51 4.55
N CYS A 118 -3.17 -13.66 4.12
CA CYS A 118 -4.26 -12.81 4.57
C CYS A 118 -4.84 -13.32 5.90
N PRO A 119 -4.77 -12.56 7.00
CA PRO A 119 -5.34 -12.99 8.29
C PRO A 119 -6.88 -13.06 8.25
N TYR A 120 -7.51 -12.43 7.26
CA TYR A 120 -8.95 -12.41 7.03
C TYR A 120 -9.38 -13.36 5.89
N CYS A 121 -8.56 -14.36 5.57
CA CYS A 121 -8.81 -15.27 4.45
C CYS A 121 -10.09 -16.07 4.66
N MET A 122 -11.02 -15.95 3.72
CA MET A 122 -12.23 -16.76 3.62
C MET A 122 -12.06 -17.90 2.63
N GLU A 123 -12.94 -18.93 2.69
CA GLU A 123 -12.93 -20.05 1.79
C GLU A 123 -13.04 -19.64 0.30
N ILE A 124 -13.84 -18.60 0.01
CA ILE A 124 -13.99 -18.04 -1.33
C ILE A 124 -12.67 -17.45 -1.85
N CYS A 125 -11.84 -16.87 -0.97
CA CYS A 125 -10.57 -16.29 -1.36
C CYS A 125 -9.59 -17.34 -1.92
N ARG A 126 -9.71 -18.59 -1.49
CA ARG A 126 -8.89 -19.71 -1.96
C ARG A 126 -9.32 -20.23 -3.33
N LYS A 127 -10.60 -20.06 -3.66
CA LYS A 127 -11.23 -20.70 -4.83
C LYS A 127 -11.42 -19.76 -6.02
N ARG A 128 -11.68 -18.49 -5.76
CA ARG A 128 -12.06 -17.52 -6.80
C ARG A 128 -11.33 -16.20 -6.65
N LYS A 129 -10.94 -15.60 -7.76
CA LYS A 129 -10.43 -14.23 -7.79
C LYS A 129 -11.51 -13.28 -7.31
N PRO A 130 -11.14 -12.28 -6.47
CA PRO A 130 -12.08 -11.27 -6.01
C PRO A 130 -12.67 -10.49 -7.19
N GLN A 131 -13.95 -10.19 -7.07
CA GLN A 131 -14.59 -9.26 -7.99
C GLN A 131 -14.15 -7.83 -7.64
N VAL A 132 -14.16 -6.98 -8.65
CA VAL A 132 -13.89 -5.57 -8.48
C VAL A 132 -14.99 -4.90 -7.65
N THR A 133 -14.60 -4.17 -6.62
CA THR A 133 -15.49 -3.28 -5.89
C THR A 133 -15.00 -1.86 -6.10
N ALA A 134 -15.88 -0.99 -6.63
CA ALA A 134 -15.57 0.38 -6.94
C ALA A 134 -16.44 1.34 -6.11
N ASP A 135 -15.86 2.45 -5.70
CA ASP A 135 -16.53 3.59 -5.09
C ASP A 135 -15.88 4.83 -5.71
N GLY A 136 -16.51 5.34 -6.76
CA GLY A 136 -15.88 6.31 -7.64
C GLY A 136 -14.61 5.76 -8.28
N GLU A 137 -13.49 6.43 -8.06
CA GLU A 137 -12.17 6.01 -8.57
C GLU A 137 -11.40 5.09 -7.62
N HIS A 138 -11.92 4.85 -6.42
CA HIS A 138 -11.35 3.90 -5.47
C HIS A 138 -11.81 2.48 -5.80
N ILE A 139 -10.89 1.66 -6.27
CA ILE A 139 -11.12 0.29 -6.71
C ILE A 139 -10.34 -0.67 -5.82
N SER A 140 -11.01 -1.73 -5.36
CA SER A 140 -10.38 -2.79 -4.55
C SER A 140 -10.79 -4.18 -5.05
N PHE A 141 -9.85 -5.10 -5.06
CA PHE A 141 -10.02 -6.49 -5.42
C PHE A 141 -9.96 -7.37 -4.16
N CYS A 142 -11.01 -7.27 -3.32
CA CYS A 142 -11.07 -8.00 -2.07
C CYS A 142 -12.50 -8.50 -1.78
N TRP A 143 -12.63 -9.77 -1.41
CA TRP A 143 -13.91 -10.36 -1.03
C TRP A 143 -14.51 -9.77 0.26
N LEU A 144 -13.71 -9.16 1.14
CA LEU A 144 -14.21 -8.46 2.32
C LEU A 144 -15.10 -7.25 1.98
N ASN A 145 -15.01 -6.73 0.77
CA ASN A 145 -15.86 -5.62 0.30
C ASN A 145 -17.25 -6.10 -0.18
N HIS A 146 -17.48 -7.39 -0.24
CA HIS A 146 -18.78 -7.93 -0.62
C HIS A 146 -19.80 -7.75 0.53
N SER A 147 -21.06 -7.46 0.21
CA SER A 147 -22.12 -7.20 1.19
C SER A 147 -22.37 -8.34 2.18
N MET A 148 -22.11 -9.57 1.77
CA MET A 148 -22.23 -10.78 2.61
C MET A 148 -20.95 -11.14 3.36
N ALA A 149 -19.86 -10.38 3.21
CA ALA A 149 -18.63 -10.66 3.92
C ALA A 149 -18.76 -10.34 5.42
N PRO A 150 -18.01 -11.04 6.29
CA PRO A 150 -17.97 -10.68 7.69
C PRO A 150 -17.41 -9.26 7.85
N LYS A 151 -18.02 -8.50 8.76
CA LYS A 151 -17.47 -7.20 9.13
C LYS A 151 -16.19 -7.42 9.95
N VAL A 152 -15.10 -6.85 9.48
CA VAL A 152 -13.81 -6.88 10.15
C VAL A 152 -13.44 -5.47 10.60
N GLU A 153 -12.77 -5.37 11.73
CA GLU A 153 -12.20 -4.11 12.16
C GLU A 153 -11.00 -3.77 11.27
N ILE A 154 -11.02 -2.59 10.68
CA ILE A 154 -9.95 -2.16 9.78
C ILE A 154 -8.81 -1.62 10.65
N PRO A 155 -7.62 -2.24 10.64
CA PRO A 155 -6.54 -1.86 11.54
C PRO A 155 -5.77 -0.61 11.07
N ILE A 156 -6.40 0.25 10.28
CA ILE A 156 -5.82 1.54 9.87
C ILE A 156 -6.16 2.55 10.96
N ARG A 157 -5.14 3.17 11.50
CA ARG A 157 -5.30 4.29 12.43
C ARG A 157 -5.86 5.49 11.67
N GLN A 158 -7.12 5.83 11.93
CA GLN A 158 -7.70 7.08 11.46
C GLN A 158 -6.95 8.24 12.11
N GLU A 159 -6.66 9.30 11.35
CA GLU A 159 -6.21 10.54 11.96
C GLU A 159 -7.26 10.98 12.97
N ARG A 160 -6.82 11.24 14.20
CA ARG A 160 -7.66 11.99 15.14
C ARG A 160 -7.76 13.42 14.59
N GLU A 161 -8.98 13.84 14.32
CA GLU A 161 -9.30 15.24 14.05
C GLU A 161 -8.70 16.19 15.10
#